data_fa9810ad884c96600a31ac94986d607f
#
_entry.id   fa9810ad884c96600a31ac94986d607f
#
_cell.length_a   1.000
_cell.length_b   1.000
_cell.length_c   1.000
_cell.angle_alpha   90.00
_cell.angle_beta   90.00
_cell.angle_gamma   90.00
#
_symmetry.space_group_name_H-M   'P 1'
#
loop_
_entity.id
_entity.type
_entity.pdbx_description
1 polymer ?
#
loop_
_entity_poly.entity_id
_entity_poly.type
_entity_poly.pdbx_seq_one_letter_code
_entity_poly.pdbx_strand_id
1 'polypeptide(L)'
;MTDDIYDPLDEYVNTFQPRFEQVAKDTFAQLAKEAQVDVDANRQTCRLLYDAEKSLGAVKSRIGWTTFLCVILWCCAAIGIFVICKDYGTISPAIATAVLLSVLAAVILLLSVIHPRLKRLKAERGDLKQTIAQHKDEAWEQMAPLNRLYDWDVLTRMMTETVPRLEFDPYFTEQRLADLRQVYGWDDTFNAVRSVVYSHSGLINGNPFVLCRTRKMEMGTKTYYGHKTIYWTTREYGSDGKMKTEHHSQTLTASVTAPYPGYYEKTRLIYGNVAAPNLTFYRKKNGLASCKGSLSYRWHRRKLHNKARNLSKGDYAMMTNEDFEVAFDTSNRNDNQQFALLFTPLAQANMLKLLQDDDVGYGDDFDFVKDHMINTIIPDHIQAIDLDMNPRQYQHFDYDQAEHDFHDINARLFRAIYFSLAPLLCVPMYQQIRSRQDIYGSHMQRQSAFWEHEALANFWGQAYFKHPQCVTDNILKTKAHKDSDGSTTITVFAHGYRTEKRLTYISKWGGDGRTHQVPVYWDEYLPVVGQGSINMTEDNSDDAATSQKQRIDHISEVLKKSGLNVYRRHIASKVR
;
A
#
# COMPACT_ATOMS: atom_id res chain seq x y z
N MET A 1 -12.66 33.94 16.56
CA MET A 1 -13.26 32.70 16.09
C MET A 1 -12.71 31.59 16.95
N THR A 2 -13.56 30.72 17.45
CA THR A 2 -13.10 29.51 18.15
C THR A 2 -12.53 28.55 17.10
N ASP A 3 -11.30 28.11 17.30
CA ASP A 3 -10.64 27.16 16.37
C ASP A 3 -11.14 25.71 16.55
N ASP A 4 -12.29 25.54 17.22
CA ASP A 4 -12.90 24.25 17.48
C ASP A 4 -13.70 23.79 16.26
N ILE A 5 -13.52 22.53 15.87
CA ILE A 5 -14.23 21.90 14.75
C ILE A 5 -15.54 21.34 15.29
N TYR A 6 -16.65 21.98 14.96
CA TYR A 6 -17.98 21.59 15.49
C TYR A 6 -18.65 20.49 14.66
N ASP A 7 -18.50 20.50 13.35
CA ASP A 7 -19.00 19.48 12.43
C ASP A 7 -17.89 19.08 11.45
N PRO A 8 -17.15 18.01 11.75
CA PRO A 8 -15.99 17.62 10.94
C PRO A 8 -16.29 17.38 9.46
N LEU A 9 -17.48 16.87 9.13
CA LEU A 9 -17.87 16.61 7.74
C LEU A 9 -18.19 17.91 6.98
N ASP A 10 -19.02 18.76 7.57
CA ASP A 10 -19.39 20.05 6.95
C ASP A 10 -18.18 20.98 6.84
N GLU A 11 -17.34 21.02 7.85
CA GLU A 11 -16.13 21.85 7.83
C GLU A 11 -15.09 21.33 6.83
N TYR A 12 -15.00 20.00 6.63
CA TYR A 12 -14.18 19.46 5.56
C TYR A 12 -14.63 19.99 4.19
N VAL A 13 -15.91 19.85 3.88
CA VAL A 13 -16.48 20.24 2.57
C VAL A 13 -16.40 21.75 2.33
N ASN A 14 -16.81 22.53 3.34
CA ASN A 14 -17.00 23.96 3.16
C ASN A 14 -15.75 24.80 3.44
N THR A 15 -14.78 24.25 4.18
CA THR A 15 -13.62 25.02 4.65
C THR A 15 -12.31 24.34 4.33
N PHE A 16 -12.09 23.10 4.79
CA PHE A 16 -10.77 22.50 4.73
C PHE A 16 -10.40 21.99 3.36
N GLN A 17 -11.30 21.34 2.64
CA GLN A 17 -11.01 20.87 1.29
C GLN A 17 -10.70 22.04 0.34
N PRO A 18 -11.53 23.10 0.20
CA PRO A 18 -11.20 24.23 -0.66
C PRO A 18 -9.92 24.96 -0.23
N ARG A 19 -9.70 25.10 1.07
CA ARG A 19 -8.47 25.71 1.60
C ARG A 19 -7.24 24.87 1.26
N PHE A 20 -7.31 23.56 1.43
CA PHE A 20 -6.21 22.65 1.10
C PHE A 20 -5.88 22.67 -0.38
N GLU A 21 -6.89 22.68 -1.26
CA GLU A 21 -6.70 22.81 -2.70
C GLU A 21 -6.00 24.14 -3.06
N GLN A 22 -6.34 25.23 -2.38
CA GLN A 22 -5.66 26.50 -2.59
C GLN A 22 -4.22 26.46 -2.09
N VAL A 23 -3.99 25.96 -0.88
CA VAL A 23 -2.63 25.81 -0.29
C VAL A 23 -1.76 24.91 -1.19
N ALA A 24 -2.33 23.83 -1.73
CA ALA A 24 -1.60 22.94 -2.64
C ALA A 24 -1.20 23.65 -3.94
N LYS A 25 -2.10 24.46 -4.52
CA LYS A 25 -1.82 25.27 -5.71
C LYS A 25 -0.72 26.31 -5.44
N ASP A 26 -0.83 27.02 -4.33
CA ASP A 26 0.14 28.05 -3.95
C ASP A 26 1.52 27.40 -3.68
N THR A 27 1.53 26.24 -3.00
CA THR A 27 2.76 25.47 -2.73
C THR A 27 3.43 25.04 -4.04
N PHE A 28 2.69 24.41 -4.97
CA PHE A 28 3.24 23.97 -6.24
C PHE A 28 3.77 25.16 -7.07
N ALA A 29 3.00 26.24 -7.16
CA ALA A 29 3.41 27.45 -7.86
C ALA A 29 4.69 28.07 -7.26
N GLN A 30 4.82 28.06 -5.92
CA GLN A 30 6.03 28.51 -5.25
C GLN A 30 7.22 27.61 -5.57
N LEU A 31 7.06 26.28 -5.50
CA LEU A 31 8.10 25.31 -5.85
C LEU A 31 8.58 25.50 -7.30
N ALA A 32 7.65 25.63 -8.24
CA ALA A 32 7.95 25.86 -9.64
C ALA A 32 8.73 27.18 -9.87
N LYS A 33 8.33 28.25 -9.16
CA LYS A 33 9.01 29.55 -9.20
C LYS A 33 10.43 29.46 -8.60
N GLU A 34 10.60 28.80 -7.47
CA GLU A 34 11.91 28.61 -6.83
C GLU A 34 12.84 27.72 -7.68
N ALA A 35 12.28 26.73 -8.35
CA ALA A 35 12.99 25.85 -9.29
C ALA A 35 13.43 26.56 -10.57
N GLN A 36 12.78 27.67 -10.93
CA GLN A 36 13.02 28.39 -12.19
C GLN A 36 12.87 27.49 -13.43
N VAL A 37 11.88 26.59 -13.43
CA VAL A 37 11.63 25.70 -14.56
C VAL A 37 11.10 26.51 -15.74
N ASP A 38 11.71 26.29 -16.93
CA ASP A 38 11.17 26.79 -18.19
C ASP A 38 10.00 25.88 -18.64
N VAL A 39 8.78 26.28 -18.24
CA VAL A 39 7.55 25.51 -18.50
C VAL A 39 7.28 25.40 -20.00
N ASP A 40 7.53 26.46 -20.77
CA ASP A 40 7.25 26.45 -22.20
C ASP A 40 8.21 25.54 -22.97
N ALA A 41 9.51 25.55 -22.61
CA ALA A 41 10.49 24.61 -23.14
C ALA A 41 10.11 23.14 -22.79
N ASN A 42 9.73 22.86 -21.57
CA ASN A 42 9.32 21.52 -21.17
C ASN A 42 8.06 21.05 -21.92
N ARG A 43 7.04 21.89 -22.02
CA ARG A 43 5.83 21.59 -22.82
C ARG A 43 6.14 21.31 -24.28
N GLN A 44 7.09 22.03 -24.87
CA GLN A 44 7.52 21.80 -26.25
C GLN A 44 8.22 20.43 -26.38
N THR A 45 9.16 20.10 -25.49
CA THR A 45 9.85 18.81 -25.44
C THR A 45 8.87 17.66 -25.25
N CYS A 46 7.91 17.79 -24.34
CA CYS A 46 6.87 16.79 -24.10
C CYS A 46 5.95 16.59 -25.31
N ARG A 47 5.58 17.66 -26.05
CA ARG A 47 4.83 17.52 -27.30
C ARG A 47 5.60 16.71 -28.34
N LEU A 48 6.90 17.02 -28.54
CA LEU A 48 7.76 16.27 -29.46
C LEU A 48 7.88 14.79 -29.04
N LEU A 49 7.98 14.52 -27.74
CA LEU A 49 8.00 13.18 -27.18
C LEU A 49 6.70 12.41 -27.50
N TYR A 50 5.54 12.99 -27.21
CA TYR A 50 4.24 12.35 -27.48
C TYR A 50 3.96 12.14 -28.96
N ASP A 51 4.39 13.08 -29.83
CA ASP A 51 4.29 12.93 -31.28
C ASP A 51 5.20 11.79 -31.79
N ALA A 52 6.41 11.66 -31.24
CA ALA A 52 7.31 10.56 -31.54
C ALA A 52 6.77 9.21 -31.05
N GLU A 53 6.16 9.15 -29.87
CA GLU A 53 5.50 7.94 -29.34
C GLU A 53 4.30 7.52 -30.21
N LYS A 54 3.48 8.47 -30.63
CA LYS A 54 2.37 8.24 -31.56
C LYS A 54 2.86 7.69 -32.90
N SER A 55 3.94 8.27 -33.43
CA SER A 55 4.62 7.81 -34.66
C SER A 55 5.16 6.39 -34.49
N LEU A 56 5.78 6.09 -33.36
CA LEU A 56 6.26 4.75 -33.02
C LEU A 56 5.10 3.73 -32.98
N GLY A 57 3.95 4.12 -32.45
CA GLY A 57 2.73 3.31 -32.44
C GLY A 57 2.28 2.95 -33.88
N ALA A 58 2.26 3.94 -34.78
CA ALA A 58 1.91 3.74 -36.17
C ALA A 58 2.92 2.83 -36.90
N VAL A 59 4.23 3.01 -36.67
CA VAL A 59 5.28 2.14 -37.24
C VAL A 59 5.19 0.72 -36.72
N LYS A 60 4.91 0.51 -35.42
CA LYS A 60 4.68 -0.83 -34.83
C LYS A 60 3.50 -1.53 -35.51
N SER A 61 2.39 -0.83 -35.74
CA SER A 61 1.23 -1.38 -36.46
C SER A 61 1.60 -1.78 -37.89
N ARG A 62 2.32 -0.92 -38.64
CA ARG A 62 2.81 -1.23 -40.00
C ARG A 62 3.74 -2.46 -40.02
N ILE A 63 4.63 -2.60 -39.05
CA ILE A 63 5.50 -3.78 -38.90
C ILE A 63 4.62 -5.02 -38.66
N GLY A 64 3.62 -4.96 -37.80
CA GLY A 64 2.70 -6.06 -37.52
C GLY A 64 2.01 -6.55 -38.79
N TRP A 65 1.39 -5.64 -39.56
CA TRP A 65 0.75 -5.95 -40.83
C TRP A 65 1.72 -6.52 -41.87
N THR A 66 2.91 -5.93 -42.01
CA THR A 66 3.91 -6.41 -42.96
C THR A 66 4.42 -7.80 -42.59
N THR A 67 4.61 -8.07 -41.28
CA THR A 67 5.00 -9.40 -40.77
C THR A 67 3.91 -10.41 -41.01
N PHE A 68 2.64 -10.08 -40.79
CA PHE A 68 1.48 -10.94 -41.04
C PHE A 68 1.40 -11.33 -42.53
N LEU A 69 1.55 -10.35 -43.42
CA LEU A 69 1.62 -10.62 -44.88
C LEU A 69 2.80 -11.52 -45.25
N CYS A 70 3.95 -11.31 -44.61
CA CYS A 70 5.13 -12.14 -44.79
C CYS A 70 4.84 -13.63 -44.43
N VAL A 71 4.20 -13.84 -43.26
CA VAL A 71 3.81 -15.21 -42.81
C VAL A 71 2.82 -15.85 -43.74
N ILE A 72 1.79 -15.12 -44.18
CA ILE A 72 0.80 -15.64 -45.15
C ILE A 72 1.49 -16.10 -46.43
N LEU A 73 2.36 -15.26 -47.02
CA LEU A 73 3.04 -15.60 -48.26
C LEU A 73 3.99 -16.79 -48.10
N TRP A 74 4.67 -16.92 -46.97
CA TRP A 74 5.48 -18.10 -46.64
C TRP A 74 4.61 -19.35 -46.50
N CYS A 75 3.46 -19.26 -45.84
CA CYS A 75 2.52 -20.38 -45.73
C CYS A 75 1.97 -20.79 -47.11
N CYS A 76 1.57 -19.84 -47.95
CA CYS A 76 1.12 -20.12 -49.31
C CYS A 76 2.21 -20.79 -50.16
N ALA A 77 3.45 -20.30 -50.09
CA ALA A 77 4.58 -20.91 -50.79
C ALA A 77 4.86 -22.33 -50.28
N ALA A 78 4.82 -22.58 -48.99
CA ALA A 78 5.01 -23.90 -48.40
C ALA A 78 3.89 -24.90 -48.80
N ILE A 79 2.63 -24.45 -48.80
CA ILE A 79 1.48 -25.25 -49.25
C ILE A 79 1.62 -25.59 -50.74
N GLY A 80 2.01 -24.61 -51.57
CA GLY A 80 2.23 -24.84 -53.01
C GLY A 80 3.32 -25.91 -53.27
N ILE A 81 4.45 -25.82 -52.55
CA ILE A 81 5.53 -26.82 -52.63
C ILE A 81 5.03 -28.19 -52.14
N PHE A 82 4.29 -28.25 -51.03
CA PHE A 82 3.77 -29.50 -50.47
C PHE A 82 2.82 -30.21 -51.47
N VAL A 83 1.92 -29.46 -52.11
CA VAL A 83 1.00 -30.00 -53.13
C VAL A 83 1.76 -30.59 -54.29
N ILE A 84 2.78 -29.91 -54.81
CA ILE A 84 3.62 -30.42 -55.91
C ILE A 84 4.36 -31.70 -55.48
N CYS A 85 4.91 -31.74 -54.27
CA CYS A 85 5.66 -32.91 -53.79
C CYS A 85 4.78 -34.13 -53.52
N LYS A 86 3.54 -33.94 -53.00
CA LYS A 86 2.62 -35.03 -52.64
C LYS A 86 2.01 -35.69 -53.86
N ASP A 87 1.59 -34.93 -54.86
CA ASP A 87 0.82 -35.41 -56.00
C ASP A 87 1.63 -35.46 -57.31
N TYR A 88 2.97 -35.54 -57.16
CA TYR A 88 3.91 -35.63 -58.28
C TYR A 88 3.63 -36.89 -59.13
N GLY A 89 2.97 -36.73 -60.29
CA GLY A 89 2.56 -37.79 -61.18
C GLY A 89 1.04 -37.92 -61.40
N THR A 90 0.21 -37.27 -60.63
CA THR A 90 -1.26 -37.22 -60.77
C THR A 90 -1.80 -35.89 -61.23
N ILE A 91 -1.02 -34.82 -61.05
CA ILE A 91 -1.38 -33.42 -61.43
C ILE A 91 -1.07 -33.21 -62.92
N SER A 92 -1.99 -32.56 -63.64
CA SER A 92 -1.72 -32.16 -65.03
C SER A 92 -0.53 -31.21 -65.13
N PRO A 93 0.34 -31.31 -66.16
CA PRO A 93 1.53 -30.42 -66.30
C PRO A 93 1.20 -28.90 -66.25
N ALA A 94 0.02 -28.53 -66.76
CA ALA A 94 -0.45 -27.16 -66.76
C ALA A 94 -0.72 -26.59 -65.34
N ILE A 95 -1.30 -27.41 -64.47
CA ILE A 95 -1.57 -27.02 -63.06
C ILE A 95 -0.26 -26.97 -62.27
N ALA A 96 0.64 -27.93 -62.47
CA ALA A 96 1.94 -27.95 -61.81
C ALA A 96 2.79 -26.71 -62.17
N THR A 97 2.81 -26.30 -63.45
CA THR A 97 3.52 -25.08 -63.89
C THR A 97 2.86 -23.81 -63.32
N ALA A 98 1.55 -23.71 -63.25
CA ALA A 98 0.84 -22.59 -62.65
C ALA A 98 1.16 -22.43 -61.16
N VAL A 99 1.17 -23.52 -60.37
CA VAL A 99 1.53 -23.52 -58.95
C VAL A 99 2.99 -23.13 -58.75
N LEU A 100 3.90 -23.64 -59.58
CA LEU A 100 5.33 -23.28 -59.54
C LEU A 100 5.55 -21.78 -59.80
N LEU A 101 4.88 -21.21 -60.80
CA LEU A 101 4.94 -19.78 -61.12
C LEU A 101 4.37 -18.93 -59.96
N SER A 102 3.29 -19.36 -59.34
CA SER A 102 2.71 -18.65 -58.20
C SER A 102 3.64 -18.65 -56.97
N VAL A 103 4.28 -19.79 -56.67
CA VAL A 103 5.30 -19.88 -55.61
C VAL A 103 6.51 -19.00 -55.93
N LEU A 104 7.00 -19.02 -57.17
CA LEU A 104 8.11 -18.18 -57.60
C LEU A 104 7.76 -16.67 -57.44
N ALA A 105 6.57 -16.26 -57.89
CA ALA A 105 6.08 -14.91 -57.77
C ALA A 105 5.96 -14.49 -56.28
N ALA A 106 5.46 -15.36 -55.39
CA ALA A 106 5.38 -15.12 -53.96
C ALA A 106 6.77 -14.93 -53.32
N VAL A 107 7.74 -15.77 -53.70
CA VAL A 107 9.14 -15.66 -53.23
C VAL A 107 9.80 -14.38 -53.72
N ILE A 108 9.61 -14.00 -54.98
CA ILE A 108 10.12 -12.76 -55.54
C ILE A 108 9.53 -11.56 -54.77
N LEU A 109 8.22 -11.53 -54.51
CA LEU A 109 7.54 -10.49 -53.74
C LEU A 109 8.06 -10.41 -52.31
N LEU A 110 8.27 -11.53 -51.66
CA LEU A 110 8.85 -11.59 -50.30
C LEU A 110 10.25 -10.96 -50.25
N LEU A 111 11.14 -11.35 -51.20
CA LEU A 111 12.54 -10.92 -51.18
C LEU A 111 12.74 -9.49 -51.69
N SER A 112 11.99 -9.07 -52.73
CA SER A 112 12.18 -7.77 -53.38
C SER A 112 11.39 -6.65 -52.75
N VAL A 113 10.23 -6.91 -52.13
CA VAL A 113 9.33 -5.87 -51.61
C VAL A 113 9.18 -5.96 -50.08
N ILE A 114 8.78 -7.12 -49.57
CA ILE A 114 8.37 -7.23 -48.16
C ILE A 114 9.56 -7.20 -47.23
N HIS A 115 10.62 -7.93 -47.51
CA HIS A 115 11.82 -7.97 -46.67
C HIS A 115 12.56 -6.63 -46.60
N PRO A 116 12.82 -5.89 -47.69
CA PRO A 116 13.40 -4.55 -47.61
C PRO A 116 12.51 -3.56 -46.88
N ARG A 117 11.17 -3.63 -47.08
CA ARG A 117 10.20 -2.79 -46.37
C ARG A 117 10.24 -3.05 -44.90
N LEU A 118 10.23 -4.32 -44.46
CA LEU A 118 10.33 -4.70 -43.06
C LEU A 118 11.63 -4.23 -42.39
N LYS A 119 12.76 -4.33 -43.14
CA LYS A 119 14.06 -3.82 -42.70
C LYS A 119 14.04 -2.30 -42.47
N ARG A 120 13.45 -1.54 -43.41
CA ARG A 120 13.30 -0.07 -43.30
C ARG A 120 12.40 0.29 -42.09
N LEU A 121 11.25 -0.33 -41.93
CA LEU A 121 10.36 -0.09 -40.80
C LEU A 121 11.01 -0.43 -39.45
N LYS A 122 11.84 -1.49 -39.40
CA LYS A 122 12.62 -1.82 -38.20
C LYS A 122 13.70 -0.79 -37.87
N ALA A 123 14.35 -0.23 -38.88
CA ALA A 123 15.31 0.87 -38.71
C ALA A 123 14.59 2.12 -38.21
N GLU A 124 13.52 2.56 -38.87
CA GLU A 124 12.67 3.70 -38.46
C GLU A 124 12.18 3.54 -37.02
N ARG A 125 11.76 2.31 -36.60
CA ARG A 125 11.42 2.02 -35.20
C ARG A 125 12.61 2.21 -34.26
N GLY A 126 13.83 1.87 -34.71
CA GLY A 126 15.08 2.07 -33.95
C GLY A 126 15.33 3.54 -33.70
N ASP A 127 15.30 4.34 -34.78
CA ASP A 127 15.54 5.79 -34.74
C ASP A 127 14.49 6.50 -33.87
N LEU A 128 13.21 6.18 -34.05
CA LEU A 128 12.14 6.74 -33.19
C LEU A 128 12.30 6.40 -31.71
N LYS A 129 12.76 5.18 -31.37
CA LYS A 129 13.05 4.82 -29.98
C LYS A 129 14.19 5.65 -29.40
N GLN A 130 15.23 5.92 -30.19
CA GLN A 130 16.34 6.75 -29.77
C GLN A 130 15.88 8.21 -29.57
N THR A 131 15.08 8.75 -30.48
CA THR A 131 14.51 10.11 -30.39
C THR A 131 13.61 10.23 -29.14
N ILE A 132 12.76 9.23 -28.88
CA ILE A 132 11.92 9.17 -27.66
C ILE A 132 12.79 9.17 -26.39
N ALA A 133 13.87 8.37 -26.36
CA ALA A 133 14.77 8.35 -25.22
C ALA A 133 15.45 9.72 -25.01
N GLN A 134 15.94 10.34 -26.08
CA GLN A 134 16.55 11.67 -26.01
C GLN A 134 15.59 12.74 -25.49
N HIS A 135 14.38 12.84 -26.05
CA HIS A 135 13.38 13.82 -25.56
C HIS A 135 12.94 13.55 -24.14
N LYS A 136 12.85 12.27 -23.76
CA LYS A 136 12.52 11.91 -22.38
C LYS A 136 13.62 12.29 -21.40
N ASP A 137 14.88 12.05 -21.74
CA ASP A 137 16.03 12.44 -20.92
C ASP A 137 16.11 13.96 -20.81
N GLU A 138 15.92 14.69 -21.93
CA GLU A 138 15.85 16.15 -21.94
C GLU A 138 14.72 16.70 -21.06
N ALA A 139 13.52 16.12 -21.12
CA ALA A 139 12.40 16.51 -20.28
C ALA A 139 12.69 16.26 -18.79
N TRP A 140 13.35 15.13 -18.45
CA TRP A 140 13.81 14.87 -17.08
C TRP A 140 14.84 15.88 -16.59
N GLU A 141 15.79 16.30 -17.46
CA GLU A 141 16.78 17.33 -17.12
C GLU A 141 16.10 18.70 -16.88
N GLN A 142 15.13 19.08 -17.72
CA GLN A 142 14.35 20.31 -17.56
C GLN A 142 13.56 20.33 -16.25
N MET A 143 13.01 19.19 -15.82
CA MET A 143 12.24 19.06 -14.59
C MET A 143 13.11 18.76 -13.35
N ALA A 144 14.39 18.45 -13.51
CA ALA A 144 15.27 18.10 -12.39
C ALA A 144 15.34 19.16 -11.28
N PRO A 145 15.35 20.49 -11.57
CA PRO A 145 15.33 21.51 -10.52
C PRO A 145 14.09 21.42 -9.63
N LEU A 146 12.88 21.24 -10.19
CA LEU A 146 11.63 21.09 -9.45
C LEU A 146 11.60 19.76 -8.69
N ASN A 147 11.96 18.67 -9.37
CA ASN A 147 11.97 17.33 -8.78
C ASN A 147 12.90 17.19 -7.55
N ARG A 148 13.90 18.07 -7.43
CA ARG A 148 14.81 18.13 -6.27
C ARG A 148 14.24 18.93 -5.10
N LEU A 149 13.22 19.77 -5.32
CA LEU A 149 12.64 20.60 -4.28
C LEU A 149 11.59 19.86 -3.42
N TYR A 150 11.10 18.71 -3.86
CA TYR A 150 10.18 17.92 -3.04
C TYR A 150 10.89 17.30 -1.86
N ASP A 151 10.37 17.53 -0.65
CA ASP A 151 10.85 16.94 0.60
C ASP A 151 9.77 16.06 1.26
N TRP A 152 10.10 15.46 2.39
CA TRP A 152 9.22 14.57 3.14
C TRP A 152 8.09 15.30 3.88
N ASP A 153 8.21 16.62 4.05
CA ASP A 153 7.32 17.41 4.89
C ASP A 153 6.31 18.25 4.07
N VAL A 154 6.31 18.14 2.75
CA VAL A 154 5.41 18.91 1.88
C VAL A 154 3.94 18.75 2.31
N LEU A 155 3.46 17.51 2.43
CA LEU A 155 2.07 17.24 2.80
C LEU A 155 1.76 17.69 4.23
N THR A 156 2.63 17.38 5.19
CA THR A 156 2.40 17.72 6.60
C THR A 156 2.36 19.24 6.82
N ARG A 157 3.19 20.01 6.12
CA ARG A 157 3.12 21.47 6.11
C ARG A 157 1.79 22.00 5.57
N MET A 158 1.36 21.50 4.40
CA MET A 158 0.07 21.90 3.82
C MET A 158 -1.10 21.56 4.75
N MET A 159 -1.05 20.39 5.41
CA MET A 159 -2.08 19.98 6.38
C MET A 159 -2.09 20.89 7.62
N THR A 160 -0.93 21.23 8.17
CA THR A 160 -0.79 22.12 9.32
C THR A 160 -1.31 23.54 9.00
N GLU A 161 -1.07 24.02 7.78
CA GLU A 161 -1.61 25.32 7.33
C GLU A 161 -3.13 25.28 7.11
N THR A 162 -3.67 24.13 6.76
CA THR A 162 -5.09 23.97 6.41
C THR A 162 -5.97 23.74 7.64
N VAL A 163 -5.59 22.77 8.48
CA VAL A 163 -6.40 22.34 9.64
C VAL A 163 -5.88 23.03 10.89
N PRO A 164 -6.72 23.81 11.59
CA PRO A 164 -6.29 24.54 12.77
C PRO A 164 -5.87 23.58 13.88
N ARG A 165 -4.79 23.95 14.59
CA ARG A 165 -4.28 23.21 15.75
C ARG A 165 -3.88 21.75 15.45
N LEU A 166 -3.59 21.44 14.18
CA LEU A 166 -2.94 20.21 13.76
C LEU A 166 -1.45 20.49 13.56
N GLU A 167 -0.61 19.77 14.26
CA GLU A 167 0.84 19.88 14.20
C GLU A 167 1.44 18.50 14.00
N PHE A 168 2.49 18.40 13.17
CA PHE A 168 3.23 17.16 12.97
C PHE A 168 4.62 17.28 13.58
N ASP A 169 5.05 16.25 14.28
CA ASP A 169 6.44 16.15 14.72
C ASP A 169 7.34 15.85 13.49
N PRO A 170 8.57 16.36 13.44
CA PRO A 170 9.51 16.05 12.35
C PRO A 170 9.79 14.55 12.24
N TYR A 171 9.83 13.86 13.36
CA TYR A 171 9.88 12.39 13.51
C TYR A 171 9.31 11.99 14.86
N PHE A 172 8.98 10.72 15.05
CA PHE A 172 8.44 10.24 16.33
C PHE A 172 9.53 10.23 17.41
N THR A 173 9.40 11.12 18.40
CA THR A 173 10.40 11.34 19.43
C THR A 173 10.20 10.43 20.65
N GLU A 174 11.31 10.14 21.37
CA GLU A 174 11.26 9.43 22.66
C GLU A 174 10.39 10.17 23.69
N GLN A 175 10.39 11.51 23.67
CA GLN A 175 9.53 12.32 24.54
C GLN A 175 8.05 12.05 24.26
N ARG A 176 7.64 12.08 22.97
CA ARG A 176 6.25 11.80 22.57
C ARG A 176 5.82 10.39 22.97
N LEU A 177 6.71 9.42 22.81
CA LEU A 177 6.48 8.04 23.23
C LEU A 177 6.34 7.92 24.74
N ALA A 178 7.22 8.59 25.49
CA ALA A 178 7.17 8.62 26.96
C ALA A 178 5.87 9.27 27.47
N ASP A 179 5.43 10.37 26.84
CA ASP A 179 4.18 11.04 27.18
C ASP A 179 2.97 10.11 26.99
N LEU A 180 2.89 9.45 25.83
CA LEU A 180 1.81 8.50 25.56
C LEU A 180 1.79 7.35 26.57
N ARG A 181 2.94 6.83 26.97
CA ARG A 181 3.05 5.73 27.94
C ARG A 181 2.77 6.18 29.37
N GLN A 182 3.42 7.24 29.82
CA GLN A 182 3.41 7.65 31.24
C GLN A 182 2.19 8.48 31.61
N VAL A 183 1.76 9.38 30.72
CA VAL A 183 0.61 10.26 30.98
C VAL A 183 -0.70 9.60 30.61
N TYR A 184 -0.75 8.95 29.44
CA TYR A 184 -2.00 8.39 28.90
C TYR A 184 -2.14 6.87 29.07
N GLY A 185 -1.09 6.19 29.56
CA GLY A 185 -1.12 4.74 29.82
C GLY A 185 -1.12 3.89 28.53
N TRP A 186 -0.52 4.39 27.45
CA TRP A 186 -0.44 3.62 26.22
C TRP A 186 0.42 2.36 26.39
N ASP A 187 -0.21 1.20 26.21
CA ASP A 187 0.51 -0.06 26.12
C ASP A 187 0.89 -0.36 24.67
N ASP A 188 2.15 -0.10 24.34
CA ASP A 188 2.73 -0.40 23.04
C ASP A 188 3.44 -1.77 22.98
N THR A 189 3.28 -2.62 24.00
CA THR A 189 3.87 -3.96 24.05
C THR A 189 3.45 -4.85 22.90
N PHE A 190 2.30 -4.56 22.28
CA PHE A 190 1.87 -5.22 21.04
C PHE A 190 2.92 -5.10 19.93
N ASN A 191 3.82 -4.12 19.97
CA ASN A 191 4.89 -3.96 18.99
C ASN A 191 6.08 -4.90 19.21
N ALA A 192 6.17 -5.60 20.33
CA ALA A 192 7.26 -6.55 20.61
C ALA A 192 7.42 -7.63 19.53
N VAL A 193 6.30 -8.08 18.92
CA VAL A 193 6.23 -9.11 17.86
C VAL A 193 5.91 -8.53 16.48
N ARG A 194 6.02 -7.22 16.31
CA ARG A 194 5.72 -6.49 15.07
C ARG A 194 6.90 -5.62 14.66
N SER A 195 6.84 -5.10 13.46
CA SER A 195 7.78 -4.11 12.94
C SER A 195 7.01 -2.87 12.51
N VAL A 196 7.50 -1.69 12.87
CA VAL A 196 6.92 -0.42 12.41
C VAL A 196 7.35 -0.17 10.97
N VAL A 197 6.38 -0.03 10.06
CA VAL A 197 6.64 0.28 8.65
C VAL A 197 6.82 1.79 8.47
N TYR A 198 5.92 2.56 9.06
CA TYR A 198 6.05 4.02 9.22
C TYR A 198 5.29 4.50 10.46
N SER A 199 5.66 5.69 10.94
CA SER A 199 4.97 6.40 12.02
C SER A 199 5.00 7.91 11.78
N HIS A 200 3.85 8.55 11.92
CA HIS A 200 3.70 10.01 11.92
C HIS A 200 3.07 10.42 13.24
N SER A 201 3.79 11.19 14.04
CA SER A 201 3.30 11.70 15.31
C SER A 201 3.06 13.21 15.24
N GLY A 202 2.31 13.71 16.21
CA GLY A 202 2.01 15.12 16.29
C GLY A 202 1.02 15.46 17.40
N LEU A 203 0.45 16.64 17.30
CA LEU A 203 -0.62 17.13 18.16
C LEU A 203 -1.85 17.47 17.32
N ILE A 204 -3.03 17.15 17.84
CA ILE A 204 -4.28 17.73 17.37
C ILE A 204 -5.06 18.27 18.57
N ASN A 205 -5.45 19.53 18.48
CA ASN A 205 -6.05 20.25 19.61
C ASN A 205 -5.21 20.16 20.89
N GLY A 206 -3.87 20.17 20.76
CA GLY A 206 -2.93 20.09 21.87
C GLY A 206 -2.82 18.70 22.52
N ASN A 207 -3.36 17.66 21.92
CA ASN A 207 -3.28 16.29 22.41
C ASN A 207 -2.50 15.40 21.46
N PRO A 208 -1.66 14.48 21.97
CA PRO A 208 -0.76 13.69 21.14
C PRO A 208 -1.50 12.62 20.32
N PHE A 209 -1.05 12.47 19.09
CA PHE A 209 -1.47 11.35 18.24
C PHE A 209 -0.27 10.67 17.56
N VAL A 210 -0.46 9.42 17.15
CA VAL A 210 0.45 8.66 16.29
C VAL A 210 -0.36 7.92 15.24
N LEU A 211 -0.12 8.24 13.97
CA LEU A 211 -0.61 7.47 12.84
C LEU A 211 0.49 6.51 12.40
N CYS A 212 0.29 5.21 12.58
CA CYS A 212 1.34 4.22 12.32
C CYS A 212 0.83 3.01 11.56
N ARG A 213 1.71 2.44 10.73
CA ARG A 213 1.53 1.12 10.13
C ARG A 213 2.53 0.14 10.73
N THR A 214 2.02 -0.99 11.18
CA THR A 214 2.85 -2.05 11.72
C THR A 214 2.62 -3.34 10.95
N ARG A 215 3.71 -4.07 10.70
CA ARG A 215 3.69 -5.42 10.10
C ARG A 215 3.84 -6.45 11.21
N LYS A 216 3.00 -7.48 11.22
CA LYS A 216 3.13 -8.64 12.10
C LYS A 216 3.25 -9.92 11.29
N MET A 217 3.86 -10.92 11.89
CA MET A 217 3.85 -12.30 11.41
C MET A 217 2.88 -13.12 12.25
N GLU A 218 2.04 -13.91 11.58
CA GLU A 218 1.18 -14.90 12.22
C GLU A 218 1.39 -16.24 11.55
N MET A 219 1.48 -17.29 12.37
CA MET A 219 1.61 -18.64 11.86
C MET A 219 0.21 -19.16 11.46
N GLY A 220 -0.04 -19.16 10.16
CA GLY A 220 -1.21 -19.78 9.55
C GLY A 220 -0.93 -21.21 9.12
N THR A 221 -1.75 -21.74 8.21
CA THR A 221 -1.59 -23.08 7.64
C THR A 221 -1.68 -23.03 6.12
N LYS A 222 -0.88 -23.91 5.47
CA LYS A 222 -0.90 -24.11 4.02
C LYS A 222 -1.09 -25.58 3.70
N THR A 223 -1.99 -25.89 2.78
CA THR A 223 -2.25 -27.27 2.34
C THR A 223 -1.45 -27.57 1.08
N TYR A 224 -0.68 -28.64 1.13
CA TYR A 224 0.14 -29.17 0.05
C TYR A 224 -0.52 -30.43 -0.49
N TYR A 225 -0.46 -30.63 -1.79
CA TYR A 225 -1.07 -31.78 -2.48
C TYR A 225 0.01 -32.65 -3.11
N GLY A 226 -0.22 -33.97 -3.04
CA GLY A 226 0.57 -34.96 -3.74
C GLY A 226 -0.33 -35.82 -4.61
N HIS A 227 0.22 -36.34 -5.70
CA HIS A 227 -0.52 -37.16 -6.65
C HIS A 227 0.30 -38.41 -6.95
N LYS A 228 -0.42 -39.55 -7.15
CA LYS A 228 0.17 -40.80 -7.58
C LYS A 228 -0.80 -41.47 -8.53
N THR A 229 -0.38 -41.68 -9.77
CA THR A 229 -1.17 -42.43 -10.74
C THR A 229 -0.86 -43.91 -10.57
N ILE A 230 -1.90 -44.71 -10.44
CA ILE A 230 -1.85 -46.18 -10.40
C ILE A 230 -2.49 -46.73 -11.65
N TYR A 231 -2.02 -47.89 -12.09
CA TYR A 231 -2.49 -48.59 -13.25
C TYR A 231 -2.78 -50.03 -12.86
N TRP A 232 -3.92 -50.60 -13.34
CA TRP A 232 -4.24 -52.00 -13.14
C TRP A 232 -5.04 -52.52 -14.33
N THR A 233 -5.17 -53.81 -14.43
CA THR A 233 -5.94 -54.50 -15.47
C THR A 233 -6.99 -55.38 -14.82
N THR A 234 -8.21 -55.34 -15.37
CA THR A 234 -9.27 -56.32 -15.08
C THR A 234 -9.47 -57.23 -16.26
N ARG A 235 -9.85 -58.48 -15.99
CA ARG A 235 -10.20 -59.44 -17.01
C ARG A 235 -11.66 -59.84 -16.81
N GLU A 236 -12.47 -59.58 -17.81
CA GLU A 236 -13.89 -59.89 -17.81
C GLU A 236 -14.26 -60.74 -19.04
N TYR A 237 -15.24 -61.63 -18.88
CA TYR A 237 -15.78 -62.34 -20.02
C TYR A 237 -16.77 -61.44 -20.75
N GLY A 238 -16.50 -61.16 -22.02
CA GLY A 238 -17.43 -60.46 -22.88
C GLY A 238 -18.69 -61.30 -23.17
N SER A 239 -19.74 -60.67 -23.67
CA SER A 239 -20.98 -61.32 -24.08
C SER A 239 -20.77 -62.35 -25.20
N ASP A 240 -19.62 -62.34 -25.87
CA ASP A 240 -19.17 -63.29 -26.88
C ASP A 240 -18.37 -64.46 -26.30
N GLY A 241 -18.30 -64.63 -24.98
CA GLY A 241 -17.58 -65.71 -24.31
C GLY A 241 -16.05 -65.58 -24.36
N LYS A 242 -15.49 -64.48 -24.91
CA LYS A 242 -14.04 -64.25 -24.97
C LYS A 242 -13.60 -63.40 -23.80
N MET A 243 -12.41 -63.72 -23.25
CA MET A 243 -11.78 -62.98 -22.18
C MET A 243 -11.24 -61.66 -22.73
N LYS A 244 -11.75 -60.52 -22.24
CA LYS A 244 -11.30 -59.17 -22.56
C LYS A 244 -10.49 -58.63 -21.42
N THR A 245 -9.35 -58.04 -21.72
CA THR A 245 -8.50 -57.36 -20.75
C THR A 245 -8.78 -55.85 -20.86
N GLU A 246 -9.22 -55.23 -19.77
CA GLU A 246 -9.40 -53.79 -19.69
C GLU A 246 -8.29 -53.15 -18.85
N HIS A 247 -7.74 -52.05 -19.35
CA HIS A 247 -6.70 -51.27 -18.68
C HIS A 247 -7.34 -50.08 -17.98
N HIS A 248 -7.06 -49.96 -16.72
CA HIS A 248 -7.57 -48.88 -15.89
C HIS A 248 -6.42 -48.00 -15.37
N SER A 249 -6.69 -46.73 -15.16
CA SER A 249 -5.78 -45.82 -14.47
C SER A 249 -6.56 -44.93 -13.54
N GLN A 250 -5.98 -44.61 -12.40
CA GLN A 250 -6.54 -43.69 -11.43
C GLN A 250 -5.43 -42.84 -10.83
N THR A 251 -5.66 -41.52 -10.74
CA THR A 251 -4.77 -40.63 -10.01
C THR A 251 -5.28 -40.44 -8.57
N LEU A 252 -4.53 -40.95 -7.61
CA LEU A 252 -4.79 -40.77 -6.20
C LEU A 252 -4.22 -39.46 -5.75
N THR A 253 -5.01 -38.66 -5.03
CA THR A 253 -4.62 -37.37 -4.46
C THR A 253 -4.61 -37.44 -2.94
N ALA A 254 -3.57 -36.92 -2.32
CA ALA A 254 -3.47 -36.77 -0.87
C ALA A 254 -3.02 -35.35 -0.55
N SER A 255 -3.26 -34.90 0.68
CA SER A 255 -2.87 -33.57 1.14
C SER A 255 -2.28 -33.63 2.55
N VAL A 256 -1.38 -32.70 2.83
CA VAL A 256 -0.80 -32.42 4.14
C VAL A 256 -0.97 -30.92 4.43
N THR A 257 -1.47 -30.59 5.60
CA THR A 257 -1.56 -29.20 6.07
C THR A 257 -0.42 -28.94 7.04
N ALA A 258 0.40 -27.93 6.73
CA ALA A 258 1.59 -27.57 7.53
C ALA A 258 1.57 -26.09 7.90
N PRO A 259 2.28 -25.68 8.97
CA PRO A 259 2.40 -24.28 9.36
C PRO A 259 3.02 -23.42 8.26
N TYR A 260 2.51 -22.18 8.10
CA TYR A 260 2.98 -21.23 7.11
C TYR A 260 2.99 -19.81 7.72
N PRO A 261 4.13 -19.09 7.68
CA PRO A 261 4.20 -17.72 8.20
C PRO A 261 3.52 -16.75 7.24
N GLY A 262 2.42 -16.15 7.67
CA GLY A 262 1.72 -15.07 6.99
C GLY A 262 2.14 -13.71 7.55
N TYR A 263 2.28 -12.70 6.69
CA TYR A 263 2.65 -11.34 7.07
C TYR A 263 1.50 -10.40 6.77
N TYR A 264 1.13 -9.58 7.77
CA TYR A 264 -0.03 -8.69 7.69
C TYR A 264 0.34 -7.31 8.18
N GLU A 265 -0.07 -6.29 7.44
CA GLU A 265 0.09 -4.90 7.85
C GLU A 265 -1.24 -4.33 8.33
N LYS A 266 -1.15 -3.46 9.32
CA LYS A 266 -2.31 -2.74 9.83
C LYS A 266 -1.94 -1.32 10.22
N THR A 267 -2.68 -0.36 9.67
CA THR A 267 -2.57 1.06 10.00
C THR A 267 -3.54 1.39 11.12
N ARG A 268 -3.08 2.20 12.09
CA ARG A 268 -3.84 2.67 13.24
C ARG A 268 -3.51 4.12 13.52
N LEU A 269 -4.53 4.85 13.97
CA LEU A 269 -4.38 6.15 14.62
C LEU A 269 -4.55 5.94 16.12
N ILE A 270 -3.55 6.32 16.90
CA ILE A 270 -3.52 6.28 18.37
C ILE A 270 -3.58 7.71 18.84
N TYR A 271 -4.46 8.00 19.78
CA TYR A 271 -4.70 9.35 20.31
C TYR A 271 -4.82 9.33 21.82
N GLY A 272 -3.99 10.13 22.49
CA GLY A 272 -3.99 10.29 23.94
C GLY A 272 -4.86 11.48 24.36
N ASN A 273 -5.86 11.26 25.24
CA ASN A 273 -6.70 12.34 25.80
C ASN A 273 -7.26 11.93 27.15
N VAL A 274 -7.28 12.85 28.13
CA VAL A 274 -7.73 12.58 29.49
C VAL A 274 -9.26 12.66 29.66
N ALA A 275 -10.03 12.90 28.62
CA ALA A 275 -11.48 12.87 28.66
C ALA A 275 -12.01 11.45 28.95
N ALA A 276 -12.94 11.32 29.87
CA ALA A 276 -13.53 10.05 30.30
C ALA A 276 -12.46 8.99 30.63
N PRO A 277 -11.60 9.18 31.64
CA PRO A 277 -10.38 8.41 31.87
C PRO A 277 -10.64 6.95 32.32
N ASN A 278 -11.84 6.63 32.80
CA ASN A 278 -12.19 5.27 33.23
C ASN A 278 -13.05 4.54 32.19
N LEU A 279 -13.40 5.19 31.09
CA LEU A 279 -14.25 4.61 30.05
C LEU A 279 -13.46 3.65 29.16
N THR A 280 -14.03 2.45 28.98
CA THR A 280 -13.56 1.49 27.99
C THR A 280 -14.71 1.03 27.11
N PHE A 281 -14.48 0.93 25.81
CA PHE A 281 -15.38 0.31 24.84
C PHE A 281 -14.65 -0.12 23.58
N TYR A 282 -15.24 -1.03 22.85
CA TYR A 282 -14.84 -1.43 21.52
C TYR A 282 -16.04 -1.32 20.58
N ARG A 283 -15.93 -0.39 19.63
CA ARG A 283 -16.84 -0.25 18.52
C ARG A 283 -16.24 -0.93 17.29
N LYS A 284 -17.00 -1.82 16.68
CA LYS A 284 -16.65 -2.43 15.39
C LYS A 284 -17.57 -1.89 14.31
N LYS A 285 -17.04 -1.64 13.10
CA LYS A 285 -17.86 -1.27 11.96
C LYS A 285 -18.94 -2.31 11.69
N ASN A 286 -20.14 -1.88 11.33
CA ASN A 286 -21.29 -2.77 11.19
C ASN A 286 -22.20 -2.43 10.00
N GLY A 287 -22.02 -1.28 9.34
CA GLY A 287 -22.79 -0.81 8.20
C GLY A 287 -24.28 -0.51 8.51
N LEU A 288 -24.65 -0.44 9.79
CA LEU A 288 -26.06 -0.20 10.16
C LEU A 288 -26.49 1.25 10.00
N ALA A 289 -25.54 2.18 9.98
CA ALA A 289 -25.82 3.62 9.78
C ALA A 289 -26.52 3.90 8.45
N SER A 290 -26.08 3.23 7.38
CA SER A 290 -26.63 3.39 6.02
C SER A 290 -27.90 2.54 5.78
N CYS A 291 -28.21 1.60 6.67
CA CYS A 291 -29.30 0.62 6.50
C CYS A 291 -30.51 0.88 7.40
N LYS A 292 -30.79 2.13 7.78
CA LYS A 292 -31.90 2.49 8.66
C LYS A 292 -33.22 1.92 8.12
N GLY A 293 -33.97 1.23 9.01
CA GLY A 293 -35.25 0.60 8.66
C GLY A 293 -35.16 -0.81 8.07
N SER A 294 -33.97 -1.33 7.78
CA SER A 294 -33.77 -2.71 7.34
C SER A 294 -34.11 -3.75 8.42
N LEU A 295 -34.26 -5.02 8.03
CA LEU A 295 -34.50 -6.10 9.00
C LEU A 295 -33.34 -6.26 9.97
N SER A 296 -32.08 -6.13 9.48
CA SER A 296 -30.87 -6.18 10.30
C SER A 296 -30.84 -5.06 11.33
N TYR A 297 -31.16 -3.84 10.93
CA TYR A 297 -31.27 -2.69 11.83
C TYR A 297 -32.30 -2.91 12.92
N ARG A 298 -33.54 -3.35 12.56
CA ARG A 298 -34.62 -3.61 13.51
C ARG A 298 -34.29 -4.75 14.48
N TRP A 299 -33.62 -5.77 13.99
CA TRP A 299 -33.16 -6.89 14.85
C TRP A 299 -32.10 -6.42 15.84
N HIS A 300 -31.11 -5.63 15.37
CA HIS A 300 -30.05 -5.09 16.22
C HIS A 300 -30.61 -4.14 17.28
N ARG A 301 -31.49 -3.24 16.90
CA ARG A 301 -32.23 -2.36 17.82
C ARG A 301 -32.95 -3.14 18.91
N ARG A 302 -33.67 -4.20 18.55
CA ARG A 302 -34.34 -5.09 19.56
C ARG A 302 -33.33 -5.74 20.49
N LYS A 303 -32.20 -6.18 20.00
CA LYS A 303 -31.12 -6.76 20.80
C LYS A 303 -30.60 -5.77 21.84
N LEU A 304 -30.38 -4.51 21.47
CA LEU A 304 -29.95 -3.44 22.39
C LEU A 304 -31.01 -3.14 23.45
N HIS A 305 -32.29 -3.02 23.06
CA HIS A 305 -33.39 -2.85 24.01
C HIS A 305 -33.50 -4.01 25.01
N ASN A 306 -33.35 -5.23 24.53
CA ASN A 306 -33.39 -6.40 25.41
C ASN A 306 -32.22 -6.43 26.38
N LYS A 307 -31.03 -5.96 25.92
CA LYS A 307 -29.84 -5.82 26.77
C LYS A 307 -30.06 -4.77 27.86
N ALA A 308 -30.58 -3.58 27.48
CA ALA A 308 -30.86 -2.50 28.43
C ALA A 308 -31.94 -2.85 29.47
N ARG A 309 -32.90 -3.72 29.13
CA ARG A 309 -33.93 -4.18 30.07
C ARG A 309 -33.45 -5.28 31.02
N ASN A 310 -32.37 -5.97 30.69
CA ASN A 310 -31.90 -7.12 31.42
C ASN A 310 -30.78 -6.75 32.40
N LEU A 311 -31.16 -6.11 33.50
CA LEU A 311 -30.27 -5.65 34.58
C LEU A 311 -29.39 -6.77 35.19
N SER A 312 -29.78 -8.04 35.04
CA SER A 312 -28.97 -9.17 35.53
C SER A 312 -27.73 -9.48 34.66
N LYS A 313 -27.64 -8.88 33.46
CA LYS A 313 -26.55 -9.12 32.52
C LYS A 313 -25.60 -7.93 32.36
N GLY A 314 -25.69 -6.90 33.18
CA GLY A 314 -24.81 -5.71 33.18
C GLY A 314 -25.60 -4.41 33.28
N ASP A 315 -24.87 -3.33 33.54
CA ASP A 315 -25.42 -1.98 33.76
C ASP A 315 -25.60 -1.17 32.45
N TYR A 316 -25.70 -1.82 31.31
CA TYR A 316 -25.87 -1.13 30.03
C TYR A 316 -27.18 -0.33 30.01
N ALA A 317 -27.06 0.99 29.89
CA ALA A 317 -28.15 1.92 29.67
C ALA A 317 -28.08 2.49 28.27
N MET A 318 -29.19 2.49 27.56
CA MET A 318 -29.31 2.99 26.21
C MET A 318 -29.40 4.52 26.20
N MET A 319 -28.70 5.19 25.28
CA MET A 319 -28.82 6.63 25.09
C MET A 319 -30.17 7.00 24.48
N THR A 320 -30.58 8.28 24.64
CA THR A 320 -31.83 8.78 24.07
C THR A 320 -31.86 8.72 22.53
N ASN A 321 -30.70 8.91 21.88
CA ASN A 321 -30.58 8.79 20.44
C ASN A 321 -30.38 7.31 20.06
N GLU A 322 -31.48 6.62 19.80
CA GLU A 322 -31.46 5.20 19.44
C GLU A 322 -30.75 4.93 18.11
N ASP A 323 -30.81 5.85 17.14
CA ASP A 323 -30.14 5.69 15.86
C ASP A 323 -28.63 5.70 16.03
N PHE A 324 -28.10 6.57 16.89
CA PHE A 324 -26.69 6.56 17.26
C PHE A 324 -26.29 5.26 17.97
N GLU A 325 -27.07 4.80 18.96
CA GLU A 325 -26.79 3.56 19.67
C GLU A 325 -26.72 2.34 18.75
N VAL A 326 -27.62 2.27 17.75
CA VAL A 326 -27.64 1.17 16.79
C VAL A 326 -26.45 1.26 15.82
N ALA A 327 -26.17 2.44 15.29
CA ALA A 327 -25.10 2.65 14.31
C ALA A 327 -23.71 2.56 14.92
N PHE A 328 -23.54 3.12 16.13
CA PHE A 328 -22.23 3.14 16.80
C PHE A 328 -21.92 1.85 17.55
N ASP A 329 -22.94 1.15 18.08
CA ASP A 329 -22.90 -0.16 18.77
C ASP A 329 -21.74 -0.35 19.75
N THR A 330 -21.78 0.41 20.84
CA THR A 330 -20.86 0.26 21.98
C THR A 330 -21.55 -0.33 23.20
N SER A 331 -22.36 -1.35 22.98
CA SER A 331 -23.08 -2.02 24.06
C SER A 331 -22.17 -2.76 25.07
N ASN A 332 -20.87 -2.82 24.79
CA ASN A 332 -19.81 -3.40 25.65
C ASN A 332 -19.13 -2.37 26.54
N ARG A 333 -19.55 -1.11 26.53
CA ARG A 333 -18.99 -0.07 27.40
C ARG A 333 -19.13 -0.41 28.88
N ASN A 334 -18.11 -0.04 29.66
CA ASN A 334 -18.04 -0.31 31.09
C ASN A 334 -18.70 0.78 31.95
N ASP A 335 -18.81 2.03 31.46
CA ASP A 335 -19.32 3.18 32.20
C ASP A 335 -20.27 4.02 31.33
N ASN A 336 -21.57 3.95 31.64
CA ASN A 336 -22.59 4.69 30.90
C ASN A 336 -22.56 6.20 31.19
N GLN A 337 -22.13 6.62 32.38
CA GLN A 337 -22.08 8.03 32.74
C GLN A 337 -20.95 8.73 31.99
N GLN A 338 -19.75 8.16 32.03
CA GLN A 338 -18.63 8.71 31.26
C GLN A 338 -18.88 8.64 29.75
N PHE A 339 -19.57 7.59 29.28
CA PHE A 339 -19.96 7.52 27.87
C PHE A 339 -20.94 8.64 27.49
N ALA A 340 -21.94 8.91 28.32
CA ALA A 340 -22.90 9.99 28.07
C ALA A 340 -22.26 11.39 28.15
N LEU A 341 -21.27 11.57 29.01
CA LEU A 341 -20.49 12.81 29.09
C LEU A 341 -19.61 13.02 27.83
N LEU A 342 -19.02 11.94 27.32
CA LEU A 342 -18.16 11.99 26.14
C LEU A 342 -18.98 12.19 24.86
N PHE A 343 -20.04 11.39 24.69
CA PHE A 343 -20.93 11.47 23.55
C PHE A 343 -22.17 12.32 23.86
N THR A 344 -21.96 13.63 23.95
CA THR A 344 -23.02 14.63 24.04
C THR A 344 -23.98 14.54 22.85
N PRO A 345 -25.19 15.16 22.89
CA PRO A 345 -26.10 15.15 21.75
C PRO A 345 -25.46 15.64 20.45
N LEU A 346 -24.57 16.63 20.51
CA LEU A 346 -23.81 17.13 19.36
C LEU A 346 -22.82 16.05 18.84
N ALA A 347 -22.06 15.42 19.73
CA ALA A 347 -21.13 14.35 19.34
C ALA A 347 -21.86 13.17 18.69
N GLN A 348 -23.05 12.79 19.20
CA GLN A 348 -23.88 11.74 18.62
C GLN A 348 -24.38 12.10 17.23
N ALA A 349 -24.82 13.35 17.01
CA ALA A 349 -25.29 13.84 15.74
C ALA A 349 -24.16 13.85 14.70
N ASN A 350 -23.00 14.40 15.04
CA ASN A 350 -21.83 14.46 14.17
C ASN A 350 -21.30 13.07 13.82
N MET A 351 -21.21 12.18 14.83
CA MET A 351 -20.78 10.81 14.60
C MET A 351 -21.75 10.05 13.68
N LEU A 352 -23.05 10.19 13.90
CA LEU A 352 -24.06 9.55 13.06
C LEU A 352 -23.99 10.06 11.62
N LYS A 353 -23.81 11.38 11.44
CA LYS A 353 -23.62 12.01 10.14
C LYS A 353 -22.37 11.47 9.44
N LEU A 354 -21.25 11.37 10.15
CA LEU A 354 -20.01 10.81 9.62
C LEU A 354 -20.18 9.35 9.20
N LEU A 355 -20.89 8.53 10.00
CA LEU A 355 -21.12 7.12 9.70
C LEU A 355 -22.06 6.88 8.51
N GLN A 356 -22.89 7.86 8.18
CA GLN A 356 -23.87 7.79 7.08
C GLN A 356 -23.36 8.32 5.76
N ASP A 357 -22.26 9.08 5.78
CA ASP A 357 -21.72 9.74 4.59
C ASP A 357 -20.62 8.88 3.95
N ASP A 358 -20.90 8.30 2.80
CA ASP A 358 -19.99 7.53 1.96
C ASP A 358 -19.57 8.25 0.66
N ASP A 359 -20.07 9.47 0.43
CA ASP A 359 -19.73 10.29 -0.73
C ASP A 359 -18.45 11.11 -0.50
N VAL A 360 -18.45 11.93 0.53
CA VAL A 360 -17.35 12.82 0.90
C VAL A 360 -16.40 12.14 1.88
N GLY A 361 -16.95 11.51 2.91
CA GLY A 361 -16.22 10.68 3.86
C GLY A 361 -16.00 9.26 3.36
N TYR A 362 -15.93 8.33 4.29
CA TYR A 362 -15.81 6.90 4.01
C TYR A 362 -16.89 6.09 4.74
N GLY A 363 -17.90 6.79 5.29
CA GLY A 363 -19.01 6.18 6.03
C GLY A 363 -18.56 5.37 7.24
N ASP A 364 -19.21 4.24 7.45
CA ASP A 364 -18.93 3.31 8.53
C ASP A 364 -17.76 2.37 8.19
N ASP A 365 -16.54 2.91 8.05
CA ASP A 365 -15.37 2.17 7.62
C ASP A 365 -14.27 2.01 8.68
N PHE A 366 -14.52 2.35 9.94
CA PHE A 366 -13.52 2.31 11.00
C PHE A 366 -13.96 1.53 12.23
N ASP A 367 -13.00 0.89 12.90
CA ASP A 367 -13.17 0.43 14.29
C ASP A 367 -12.69 1.53 15.25
N PHE A 368 -13.34 1.66 16.40
CA PHE A 368 -12.95 2.60 17.44
C PHE A 368 -12.83 1.88 18.79
N VAL A 369 -11.62 1.88 19.32
CA VAL A 369 -11.31 1.34 20.64
C VAL A 369 -10.98 2.47 21.58
N LYS A 370 -11.69 2.59 22.68
CA LYS A 370 -11.30 3.43 23.81
C LYS A 370 -10.85 2.54 24.96
N ASP A 371 -9.62 2.75 25.39
CA ASP A 371 -9.05 2.10 26.56
C ASP A 371 -8.52 3.17 27.50
N HIS A 372 -9.34 3.56 28.48
CA HIS A 372 -9.06 4.63 29.40
C HIS A 372 -8.75 5.96 28.68
N MET A 373 -7.53 6.47 28.78
CA MET A 373 -7.12 7.72 28.14
C MET A 373 -6.58 7.52 26.71
N ILE A 374 -6.45 6.29 26.24
CA ILE A 374 -6.02 5.99 24.87
C ILE A 374 -7.24 5.69 23.99
N ASN A 375 -7.22 6.31 22.82
CA ASN A 375 -8.20 6.10 21.76
C ASN A 375 -7.49 5.57 20.53
N THR A 376 -7.96 4.47 19.98
CA THR A 376 -7.41 3.86 18.76
C THR A 376 -8.48 3.81 17.69
N ILE A 377 -8.25 4.51 16.59
CA ILE A 377 -9.06 4.41 15.38
C ILE A 377 -8.34 3.49 14.38
N ILE A 378 -9.08 2.57 13.79
CA ILE A 378 -8.58 1.65 12.79
C ILE A 378 -9.42 1.83 11.53
N PRO A 379 -9.10 2.81 10.68
CA PRO A 379 -9.85 3.07 9.46
C PRO A 379 -9.47 2.05 8.38
N ASP A 380 -10.45 1.58 7.60
CA ASP A 380 -10.17 0.64 6.52
C ASP A 380 -9.65 1.33 5.26
N HIS A 381 -10.13 2.53 4.95
CA HIS A 381 -9.73 3.27 3.74
C HIS A 381 -8.22 3.53 3.65
N ILE A 382 -7.53 3.69 4.78
CA ILE A 382 -6.06 3.92 4.77
C ILE A 382 -5.24 2.63 4.73
N GLN A 383 -5.85 1.44 4.84
CA GLN A 383 -5.07 0.20 4.87
C GLN A 383 -4.33 -0.07 3.54
N ALA A 384 -4.91 0.34 2.42
CA ALA A 384 -4.33 0.19 1.09
C ALA A 384 -3.51 1.40 0.62
N ILE A 385 -3.51 2.51 1.37
CA ILE A 385 -2.82 3.75 1.00
C ILE A 385 -1.43 3.75 1.64
N ASP A 386 -0.39 4.05 0.87
CA ASP A 386 0.94 4.31 1.40
C ASP A 386 0.99 5.75 1.96
N LEU A 387 1.12 5.85 3.28
CA LEU A 387 1.21 7.13 4.00
C LEU A 387 2.66 7.48 4.39
N ASP A 388 3.67 6.83 3.83
CA ASP A 388 5.07 7.17 4.13
C ASP A 388 5.48 8.55 3.57
N MET A 389 4.67 9.12 2.67
CA MET A 389 4.83 10.47 2.12
C MET A 389 6.15 10.66 1.36
N ASN A 390 6.60 9.62 0.65
CA ASN A 390 7.86 9.65 -0.09
C ASN A 390 7.83 10.73 -1.20
N PRO A 391 8.75 11.71 -1.21
CA PRO A 391 8.74 12.79 -2.19
C PRO A 391 8.97 12.33 -3.63
N ARG A 392 9.49 11.13 -3.85
CA ARG A 392 9.66 10.56 -5.20
C ARG A 392 8.33 10.36 -5.94
N GLN A 393 7.22 10.26 -5.22
CA GLN A 393 5.89 10.12 -5.84
C GLN A 393 5.44 11.35 -6.62
N TYR A 394 6.02 12.52 -6.36
CA TYR A 394 5.73 13.78 -7.06
C TYR A 394 6.62 14.01 -8.29
N GLN A 395 7.70 13.24 -8.45
CA GLN A 395 8.67 13.45 -9.52
C GLN A 395 8.11 13.02 -10.86
N HIS A 396 8.11 13.91 -11.82
CA HIS A 396 7.69 13.66 -13.19
C HIS A 396 8.55 14.44 -14.20
N PHE A 397 8.60 13.98 -15.45
CA PHE A 397 9.32 14.67 -16.55
C PHE A 397 8.47 15.71 -17.27
N ASP A 398 7.16 15.63 -17.15
CA ASP A 398 6.18 16.54 -17.76
C ASP A 398 5.62 17.46 -16.67
N TYR A 399 5.71 18.77 -16.89
CA TYR A 399 5.29 19.78 -15.92
C TYR A 399 3.78 19.73 -15.64
N ASP A 400 2.94 19.63 -16.68
CA ASP A 400 1.50 19.65 -16.53
C ASP A 400 1.01 18.37 -15.79
N GLN A 401 1.66 17.23 -16.06
CA GLN A 401 1.38 15.99 -15.34
C GLN A 401 1.91 16.04 -13.90
N ALA A 402 3.09 16.64 -13.66
CA ALA A 402 3.61 16.84 -12.30
C ALA A 402 2.69 17.70 -11.44
N GLU A 403 2.13 18.78 -12.01
CA GLU A 403 1.15 19.63 -11.33
C GLU A 403 -0.12 18.86 -10.99
N HIS A 404 -0.68 18.14 -11.95
CA HIS A 404 -1.87 17.31 -11.78
C HIS A 404 -1.66 16.23 -10.71
N ASP A 405 -0.57 15.45 -10.82
CA ASP A 405 -0.25 14.38 -9.87
C ASP A 405 0.00 14.93 -8.46
N PHE A 406 0.67 16.09 -8.35
CA PHE A 406 0.90 16.74 -7.07
C PHE A 406 -0.42 17.07 -6.39
N HIS A 407 -1.38 17.65 -7.10
CA HIS A 407 -2.70 17.98 -6.55
C HIS A 407 -3.49 16.73 -6.18
N ASP A 408 -3.58 15.76 -7.07
CA ASP A 408 -4.36 14.54 -6.87
C ASP A 408 -3.84 13.69 -5.71
N ILE A 409 -2.52 13.47 -5.65
CA ILE A 409 -1.89 12.68 -4.59
C ILE A 409 -2.13 13.35 -3.23
N ASN A 410 -1.85 14.66 -3.12
CA ASN A 410 -1.99 15.38 -1.86
C ASN A 410 -3.45 15.50 -1.42
N ALA A 411 -4.38 15.75 -2.33
CA ALA A 411 -5.82 15.80 -2.00
C ALA A 411 -6.32 14.45 -1.48
N ARG A 412 -5.92 13.35 -2.12
CA ARG A 412 -6.26 11.99 -1.68
C ARG A 412 -5.67 11.66 -0.31
N LEU A 413 -4.40 12.00 -0.07
CA LEU A 413 -3.74 11.76 1.21
C LEU A 413 -4.34 12.63 2.32
N PHE A 414 -4.60 13.91 2.03
CA PHE A 414 -5.27 14.81 2.96
C PHE A 414 -6.63 14.28 3.38
N ARG A 415 -7.49 13.92 2.41
CA ARG A 415 -8.80 13.32 2.68
C ARG A 415 -8.67 12.08 3.56
N ALA A 416 -7.76 11.16 3.22
CA ALA A 416 -7.58 9.91 3.96
C ALA A 416 -7.13 10.15 5.42
N ILE A 417 -6.16 11.04 5.64
CA ILE A 417 -5.67 11.35 7.00
C ILE A 417 -6.73 12.12 7.79
N TYR A 418 -7.40 13.11 7.18
CA TYR A 418 -8.44 13.89 7.84
C TYR A 418 -9.58 13.00 8.33
N PHE A 419 -10.11 12.11 7.48
CA PHE A 419 -11.19 11.21 7.88
C PHE A 419 -10.74 10.09 8.82
N SER A 420 -9.45 9.84 8.96
CA SER A 420 -8.93 9.02 10.06
C SER A 420 -9.00 9.75 11.41
N LEU A 421 -8.88 11.08 11.42
CA LEU A 421 -9.02 11.94 12.60
C LEU A 421 -10.49 12.30 12.91
N ALA A 422 -11.35 12.34 11.89
CA ALA A 422 -12.73 12.80 12.00
C ALA A 422 -13.55 12.15 13.12
N PRO A 423 -13.44 10.81 13.41
CA PRO A 423 -14.13 10.21 14.54
C PRO A 423 -13.78 10.82 15.89
N LEU A 424 -12.54 11.31 16.05
CA LEU A 424 -12.10 12.01 17.26
C LEU A 424 -12.64 13.45 17.27
N LEU A 425 -12.64 14.11 16.12
CA LEU A 425 -13.13 15.48 15.95
C LEU A 425 -14.64 15.61 16.14
N CYS A 426 -15.41 14.53 15.93
CA CYS A 426 -16.84 14.47 16.24
C CYS A 426 -17.14 14.65 17.74
N VAL A 427 -16.13 14.52 18.62
CA VAL A 427 -16.30 14.55 20.07
C VAL A 427 -15.78 15.89 20.63
N PRO A 428 -16.65 16.88 20.95
CA PRO A 428 -16.21 18.21 21.40
C PRO A 428 -15.30 18.18 22.62
N MET A 429 -15.52 17.25 23.54
CA MET A 429 -14.71 17.13 24.75
C MET A 429 -13.23 16.83 24.43
N TYR A 430 -12.92 16.13 23.35
CA TYR A 430 -11.54 15.89 22.93
C TYR A 430 -10.84 17.15 22.45
N GLN A 431 -11.58 18.13 21.98
CA GLN A 431 -11.02 19.40 21.51
C GLN A 431 -10.87 20.42 22.64
N GLN A 432 -11.76 20.36 23.64
CA GLN A 432 -11.77 21.31 24.78
C GLN A 432 -10.72 20.96 25.82
N ILE A 433 -10.38 19.69 25.98
CA ILE A 433 -9.36 19.23 26.94
C ILE A 433 -8.00 19.18 26.24
N ARG A 434 -7.08 20.03 26.70
CA ARG A 434 -5.70 20.12 26.20
C ARG A 434 -4.73 19.40 27.12
N SER A 435 -3.63 18.92 26.56
CA SER A 435 -2.54 18.35 27.35
C SER A 435 -1.86 19.39 28.21
N ARG A 436 -1.23 18.97 29.31
CA ARG A 436 -0.43 19.86 30.15
C ARG A 436 0.76 20.46 29.39
N GLN A 437 1.32 19.72 28.46
CA GLN A 437 2.44 20.15 27.62
C GLN A 437 2.04 21.26 26.65
N ASP A 438 0.84 21.18 26.06
CA ASP A 438 0.28 22.25 25.25
C ASP A 438 0.08 23.56 26.06
N ILE A 439 -0.36 23.42 27.31
CA ILE A 439 -0.64 24.57 28.17
C ILE A 439 0.63 25.23 28.71
N TYR A 440 1.63 24.45 29.11
CA TYR A 440 2.83 24.97 29.83
C TYR A 440 4.08 25.05 28.95
N GLY A 441 4.01 24.56 27.70
CA GLY A 441 5.17 24.40 26.83
C GLY A 441 6.09 23.28 27.30
N SER A 442 6.66 22.53 26.38
CA SER A 442 7.73 21.57 26.68
C SER A 442 8.93 21.87 25.79
N HIS A 443 10.13 21.91 26.38
CA HIS A 443 11.35 21.79 25.60
C HIS A 443 11.46 20.32 25.18
N MET A 444 10.98 19.99 23.98
CA MET A 444 11.07 18.64 23.46
C MET A 444 12.54 18.23 23.32
N GLN A 445 12.94 17.17 24.00
CA GLN A 445 14.17 16.48 23.64
C GLN A 445 13.96 15.82 22.28
N ARG A 446 14.66 16.31 21.28
CA ARG A 446 14.55 15.85 19.88
C ARG A 446 15.44 14.61 19.69
N GLN A 447 15.13 13.51 20.37
CA GLN A 447 15.73 12.20 20.15
C GLN A 447 14.67 11.28 19.57
N SER A 448 15.02 10.56 18.49
CA SER A 448 14.11 9.64 17.81
C SER A 448 13.81 8.41 18.66
N ALA A 449 12.53 7.99 18.67
CA ALA A 449 12.09 6.77 19.34
C ALA A 449 12.48 5.51 18.55
N PHE A 450 12.52 4.36 19.23
CA PHE A 450 12.78 3.07 18.54
C PHE A 450 11.75 2.75 17.44
N TRP A 451 10.56 3.32 17.50
CA TRP A 451 9.55 3.27 16.45
C TRP A 451 10.06 3.87 15.14
N GLU A 452 10.73 5.02 15.23
CA GLU A 452 11.32 5.65 14.04
C GLU A 452 12.53 4.87 13.51
N HIS A 453 13.29 4.23 14.41
CA HIS A 453 14.40 3.35 14.00
C HIS A 453 13.92 2.14 13.19
N GLU A 454 12.81 1.50 13.62
CA GLU A 454 12.20 0.41 12.88
C GLU A 454 11.61 0.90 11.54
N ALA A 455 10.97 2.07 11.53
CA ALA A 455 10.46 2.69 10.31
C ALA A 455 11.58 3.00 9.32
N LEU A 456 12.71 3.52 9.81
CA LEU A 456 13.90 3.76 9.00
C LEU A 456 14.50 2.47 8.42
N ALA A 457 14.54 1.40 9.22
CA ALA A 457 14.99 0.09 8.74
C ALA A 457 14.07 -0.49 7.65
N ASN A 458 12.74 -0.34 7.81
CA ASN A 458 11.77 -0.75 6.78
C ASN A 458 11.87 0.11 5.52
N PHE A 459 12.13 1.41 5.65
CA PHE A 459 12.36 2.31 4.52
C PHE A 459 13.59 1.89 3.68
N TRP A 460 14.71 1.53 4.33
CA TRP A 460 15.87 1.00 3.63
C TRP A 460 15.57 -0.31 2.90
N GLY A 461 14.64 -1.09 3.45
CA GLY A 461 14.17 -2.34 2.87
C GLY A 461 14.80 -3.58 3.51
N GLN A 462 13.99 -4.62 3.58
CA GLN A 462 14.37 -5.89 4.23
C GLN A 462 15.60 -6.57 3.60
N ALA A 463 15.84 -6.35 2.31
CA ALA A 463 16.92 -6.99 1.56
C ALA A 463 18.31 -6.72 2.15
N TYR A 464 18.50 -5.55 2.76
CA TYR A 464 19.78 -5.19 3.39
C TYR A 464 20.08 -5.97 4.67
N PHE A 465 19.05 -6.47 5.36
CA PHE A 465 19.17 -7.07 6.68
C PHE A 465 18.83 -8.56 6.69
N LYS A 466 18.22 -9.04 5.62
CA LYS A 466 17.69 -10.40 5.48
C LYS A 466 18.80 -11.45 5.55
N HIS A 467 18.54 -12.54 6.32
CA HIS A 467 19.43 -13.69 6.31
C HIS A 467 19.50 -14.30 4.89
N PRO A 468 20.71 -14.73 4.39
CA PRO A 468 20.84 -15.23 3.01
C PRO A 468 19.91 -16.41 2.65
N GLN A 469 19.61 -17.27 3.62
CA GLN A 469 18.70 -18.40 3.43
C GLN A 469 17.21 -18.07 3.68
N CYS A 470 16.88 -16.84 4.09
CA CYS A 470 15.50 -16.47 4.36
C CYS A 470 14.70 -16.37 3.06
N VAL A 471 13.54 -17.03 2.99
CA VAL A 471 12.64 -17.05 1.83
C VAL A 471 11.35 -16.28 2.05
N THR A 472 11.11 -15.79 3.26
CA THR A 472 9.91 -15.04 3.63
C THR A 472 10.19 -13.55 3.75
N ASP A 473 9.16 -12.75 3.99
CA ASP A 473 9.30 -11.42 4.56
C ASP A 473 9.89 -11.49 5.96
N ASN A 474 10.27 -10.33 6.51
CA ASN A 474 10.91 -10.25 7.80
C ASN A 474 10.17 -9.27 8.73
N ILE A 475 10.22 -9.56 10.03
CA ILE A 475 9.93 -8.59 11.08
C ILE A 475 11.26 -7.97 11.50
N LEU A 476 11.40 -6.66 11.28
CA LEU A 476 12.61 -5.92 11.62
C LEU A 476 12.50 -5.37 13.04
N LYS A 477 13.47 -5.71 13.88
CA LYS A 477 13.61 -5.17 15.24
C LYS A 477 14.94 -4.42 15.33
N THR A 478 14.97 -3.35 16.12
CA THR A 478 16.13 -2.48 16.19
C THR A 478 16.65 -2.32 17.62
N LYS A 479 17.97 -2.12 17.72
CA LYS A 479 18.63 -1.72 18.94
C LYS A 479 19.60 -0.59 18.63
N ALA A 480 19.32 0.59 19.17
CA ALA A 480 20.15 1.77 18.97
C ALA A 480 21.28 1.82 20.01
N HIS A 481 22.43 2.33 19.56
CA HIS A 481 23.58 2.66 20.39
C HIS A 481 24.06 4.06 20.00
N LYS A 482 24.20 4.95 20.96
CA LYS A 482 24.68 6.32 20.73
C LYS A 482 26.21 6.29 20.75
N ASP A 483 26.82 6.73 19.67
CA ASP A 483 28.25 6.78 19.50
C ASP A 483 28.86 8.05 20.18
N SER A 484 30.16 8.05 20.42
CA SER A 484 30.86 9.15 21.09
C SER A 484 30.90 10.45 20.26
N ASP A 485 30.71 10.36 18.96
CA ASP A 485 30.67 11.48 18.01
C ASP A 485 29.28 12.13 17.88
N GLY A 486 28.29 11.64 18.65
CA GLY A 486 26.91 12.11 18.64
C GLY A 486 26.04 11.44 17.58
N SER A 487 26.59 10.60 16.72
CA SER A 487 25.80 9.75 15.81
C SER A 487 25.16 8.59 16.55
N THR A 488 24.17 7.94 15.94
CA THR A 488 23.53 6.74 16.47
C THR A 488 23.71 5.59 15.50
N THR A 489 24.26 4.49 16.00
CA THR A 489 24.32 3.21 15.27
C THR A 489 23.13 2.36 15.68
N ILE A 490 22.31 2.00 14.69
CA ILE A 490 21.16 1.11 14.86
C ILE A 490 21.54 -0.27 14.36
N THR A 491 21.53 -1.25 15.24
CA THR A 491 21.59 -2.67 14.85
C THR A 491 20.18 -3.14 14.50
N VAL A 492 20.01 -3.69 13.30
CA VAL A 492 18.74 -4.21 12.78
C VAL A 492 18.79 -5.74 12.79
N PHE A 493 17.79 -6.36 13.39
CA PHE A 493 17.56 -7.80 13.40
C PHE A 493 16.37 -8.13 12.51
N ALA A 494 16.60 -8.93 11.46
CA ALA A 494 15.57 -9.32 10.49
C ALA A 494 15.12 -10.76 10.77
N HIS A 495 13.98 -10.91 11.44
CA HIS A 495 13.40 -12.21 11.79
C HIS A 495 12.55 -12.72 10.64
N GLY A 496 12.89 -13.86 10.08
CA GLY A 496 12.18 -14.52 8.99
C GLY A 496 12.36 -16.03 9.04
N TYR A 497 12.04 -16.70 7.92
CA TYR A 497 12.08 -18.16 7.84
C TYR A 497 12.83 -18.64 6.60
N ARG A 498 13.58 -19.71 6.74
CA ARG A 498 14.07 -20.57 5.64
C ARG A 498 13.15 -21.77 5.48
N THR A 499 13.18 -22.44 4.35
CA THR A 499 12.38 -23.64 4.11
C THR A 499 13.26 -24.88 3.99
N GLU A 500 12.77 -25.99 4.53
CA GLU A 500 13.29 -27.33 4.29
C GLU A 500 12.19 -28.18 3.66
N LYS A 501 12.53 -28.90 2.58
CA LYS A 501 11.60 -29.83 1.93
C LYS A 501 11.40 -31.07 2.80
N ARG A 502 10.15 -31.36 3.13
CA ARG A 502 9.73 -32.58 3.83
C ARG A 502 8.89 -33.44 2.93
N LEU A 503 8.92 -34.74 3.17
CA LEU A 503 8.13 -35.73 2.45
C LEU A 503 7.31 -36.53 3.47
N THR A 504 5.99 -36.57 3.26
CA THR A 504 5.06 -37.37 4.04
C THR A 504 4.30 -38.29 3.12
N TYR A 505 4.18 -39.56 3.49
CA TYR A 505 3.39 -40.54 2.75
C TYR A 505 2.00 -40.67 3.37
N ILE A 506 0.96 -40.49 2.58
CA ILE A 506 -0.44 -40.62 3.00
C ILE A 506 -1.04 -41.84 2.31
N SER A 507 -1.60 -42.74 3.14
CA SER A 507 -2.30 -43.94 2.63
C SER A 507 -3.61 -43.57 1.98
N LYS A 508 -3.81 -44.02 0.73
CA LYS A 508 -5.06 -43.87 -0.03
C LYS A 508 -5.47 -45.19 -0.62
N TRP A 509 -6.76 -45.49 -0.59
CA TRP A 509 -7.34 -46.64 -1.22
C TRP A 509 -7.49 -46.44 -2.70
N GLY A 510 -7.00 -47.37 -3.53
CA GLY A 510 -7.08 -47.34 -4.99
C GLY A 510 -8.23 -48.19 -5.54
N GLY A 511 -8.64 -47.91 -6.78
CA GLY A 511 -9.64 -48.68 -7.51
C GLY A 511 -9.19 -50.11 -7.82
N ASP A 512 -7.91 -50.41 -7.67
CA ASP A 512 -7.34 -51.77 -7.76
C ASP A 512 -7.55 -52.61 -6.48
N GLY A 513 -8.28 -52.08 -5.49
CA GLY A 513 -8.54 -52.76 -4.21
C GLY A 513 -7.35 -52.80 -3.27
N ARG A 514 -6.33 -51.92 -3.43
CA ARG A 514 -5.13 -51.84 -2.60
C ARG A 514 -4.92 -50.46 -2.01
N THR A 515 -4.22 -50.42 -0.89
CA THR A 515 -3.78 -49.17 -0.27
C THR A 515 -2.44 -48.74 -0.91
N HIS A 516 -2.39 -47.52 -1.36
CA HIS A 516 -1.21 -46.90 -1.96
C HIS A 516 -0.70 -45.77 -1.09
N GLN A 517 0.62 -45.64 -0.98
CA GLN A 517 1.30 -44.52 -0.37
C GLN A 517 1.45 -43.40 -1.40
N VAL A 518 0.75 -42.28 -1.18
CA VAL A 518 0.83 -41.08 -2.02
C VAL A 518 1.86 -40.13 -1.39
N PRO A 519 2.95 -39.81 -2.09
CA PRO A 519 3.95 -38.86 -1.57
C PRO A 519 3.41 -37.45 -1.64
N VAL A 520 3.51 -36.70 -0.53
CA VAL A 520 3.18 -35.29 -0.45
C VAL A 520 4.43 -34.55 -0.01
N TYR A 521 4.96 -33.69 -0.86
CA TYR A 521 6.07 -32.80 -0.54
C TYR A 521 5.51 -31.51 0.04
N TRP A 522 6.10 -31.07 1.18
CA TRP A 522 5.70 -29.83 1.82
C TRP A 522 6.93 -29.08 2.36
N ASP A 523 6.78 -27.79 2.59
CA ASP A 523 7.82 -26.92 3.11
C ASP A 523 7.68 -26.78 4.63
N GLU A 524 8.72 -27.16 5.37
CA GLU A 524 8.86 -26.82 6.78
C GLU A 524 9.55 -25.47 6.92
N TYR A 525 8.93 -24.54 7.63
CA TYR A 525 9.46 -23.19 7.87
C TYR A 525 10.25 -23.14 9.18
N LEU A 526 11.56 -22.91 9.07
CA LEU A 526 12.48 -22.83 10.21
C LEU A 526 12.92 -21.38 10.41
N PRO A 527 12.87 -20.83 11.66
CA PRO A 527 13.21 -19.45 11.92
C PRO A 527 14.69 -19.17 11.63
N VAL A 528 14.97 -18.02 11.04
CA VAL A 528 16.32 -17.48 10.82
C VAL A 528 16.33 -15.99 11.13
N VAL A 529 17.47 -15.49 11.58
CA VAL A 529 17.67 -14.07 11.88
C VAL A 529 18.83 -13.55 11.05
N GLY A 530 18.55 -12.51 10.26
CA GLY A 530 19.59 -11.72 9.61
C GLY A 530 19.95 -10.52 10.48
N GLN A 531 21.10 -9.92 10.23
CA GLN A 531 21.57 -8.76 10.96
C GLN A 531 22.27 -7.78 10.02
N GLY A 532 22.10 -6.50 10.26
CA GLY A 532 22.81 -5.40 9.63
C GLY A 532 22.80 -4.17 10.50
N SER A 533 23.37 -3.09 10.03
CA SER A 533 23.43 -1.84 10.79
C SER A 533 23.14 -0.62 9.93
N ILE A 534 22.56 0.41 10.56
CA ILE A 534 22.31 1.73 10.00
C ILE A 534 23.02 2.74 10.88
N ASN A 535 23.80 3.62 10.28
CA ASN A 535 24.27 4.83 10.95
C ASN A 535 23.28 5.94 10.68
N MET A 536 22.91 6.68 11.70
CA MET A 536 22.02 7.82 11.57
C MET A 536 22.46 9.00 12.42
N THR A 537 21.99 10.19 12.02
CA THR A 537 22.12 11.43 12.78
C THR A 537 20.81 12.20 12.65
N GLU A 538 20.26 12.66 13.77
CA GLU A 538 19.09 13.52 13.79
C GLU A 538 19.48 14.94 13.44
N ASP A 539 18.71 15.57 12.55
CA ASP A 539 18.81 16.98 12.25
C ASP A 539 17.89 17.75 13.19
N ASN A 540 18.48 18.39 14.17
CA ASN A 540 17.78 19.19 15.19
C ASN A 540 17.77 20.68 14.87
N SER A 541 18.11 21.07 13.63
CA SER A 541 18.01 22.46 13.21
C SER A 541 16.54 22.92 13.25
N ASP A 542 16.32 24.14 13.71
CA ASP A 542 15.00 24.74 13.64
C ASP A 542 14.63 25.02 12.17
N ASP A 543 13.40 24.72 11.80
CA ASP A 543 12.84 24.94 10.45
C ASP A 543 12.66 26.44 10.09
N ALA A 544 13.64 27.26 10.47
CA ALA A 544 13.65 28.69 10.19
C ALA A 544 13.92 29.03 8.69
N ALA A 545 14.00 28.00 7.82
CA ALA A 545 14.23 28.23 6.39
C ALA A 545 13.00 28.90 5.75
N THR A 546 13.25 30.06 5.14
CA THR A 546 12.21 30.90 4.52
C THR A 546 11.80 30.40 3.13
N SER A 547 12.64 29.55 2.48
CA SER A 547 12.37 28.99 1.16
C SER A 547 12.70 27.50 1.10
N GLN A 548 12.02 26.81 0.20
CA GLN A 548 12.24 25.37 -0.04
C GLN A 548 13.66 25.08 -0.52
N LYS A 549 14.21 25.95 -1.35
CA LYS A 549 15.58 25.83 -1.83
C LYS A 549 16.60 25.86 -0.68
N GLN A 550 16.42 26.76 0.29
CA GLN A 550 17.28 26.81 1.48
C GLN A 550 17.20 25.53 2.31
N ARG A 551 16.01 24.92 2.43
CA ARG A 551 15.84 23.63 3.11
C ARG A 551 16.61 22.50 2.39
N ILE A 552 16.51 22.42 1.07
CA ILE A 552 17.23 21.43 0.28
C ILE A 552 18.76 21.64 0.32
N ASP A 553 19.21 22.90 0.31
CA ASP A 553 20.63 23.24 0.48
C ASP A 553 21.13 22.81 1.88
N HIS A 554 20.34 23.07 2.94
CA HIS A 554 20.63 22.61 4.29
C HIS A 554 20.71 21.07 4.36
N ILE A 555 19.72 20.35 3.82
CA ILE A 555 19.73 18.87 3.73
C ILE A 555 21.02 18.38 3.06
N SER A 556 21.41 19.03 1.96
CA SER A 556 22.63 18.69 1.23
C SER A 556 23.88 18.90 2.08
N GLU A 557 23.91 19.95 2.89
CA GLU A 557 25.00 20.24 3.82
C GLU A 557 25.06 19.21 4.96
N VAL A 558 23.91 18.85 5.56
CA VAL A 558 23.81 17.80 6.60
C VAL A 558 24.36 16.49 6.08
N LEU A 559 23.94 16.05 4.89
CA LEU A 559 24.44 14.82 4.27
C LEU A 559 25.95 14.86 4.00
N LYS A 560 26.49 16.00 3.52
CA LYS A 560 27.93 16.16 3.30
C LYS A 560 28.73 16.12 4.59
N LYS A 561 28.27 16.82 5.64
CA LYS A 561 28.94 16.85 6.94
C LYS A 561 28.94 15.50 7.64
N SER A 562 27.83 14.80 7.62
CA SER A 562 27.69 13.50 8.27
C SER A 562 28.29 12.31 7.48
N GLY A 563 28.59 12.49 6.17
CA GLY A 563 29.00 11.39 5.30
C GLY A 563 27.93 10.34 5.07
N LEU A 564 26.67 10.69 5.35
CA LEU A 564 25.47 9.88 5.14
C LEU A 564 24.90 10.17 3.74
N ASN A 565 24.00 9.33 3.24
CA ASN A 565 23.58 9.42 1.84
C ASN A 565 22.06 9.50 1.62
N VAL A 566 21.27 9.35 2.67
CA VAL A 566 19.81 9.46 2.62
C VAL A 566 19.33 10.37 3.74
N TYR A 567 18.45 11.31 3.39
CA TYR A 567 17.74 12.14 4.34
C TYR A 567 16.24 11.84 4.27
N ARG A 568 15.65 11.49 5.40
CA ARG A 568 14.24 11.19 5.55
C ARG A 568 13.72 11.82 6.84
N ARG A 569 12.78 12.75 6.72
CA ARG A 569 12.09 13.35 7.88
C ARG A 569 13.08 13.74 9.00
N HIS A 570 13.97 14.70 8.74
CA HIS A 570 14.98 15.19 9.68
C HIS A 570 15.97 14.13 10.22
N ILE A 571 16.09 13.00 9.55
CA ILE A 571 17.07 11.97 9.87
C ILE A 571 17.95 11.69 8.65
N ALA A 572 19.24 11.98 8.77
CA ALA A 572 20.25 11.52 7.82
C ALA A 572 20.68 10.09 8.17
N SER A 573 20.84 9.21 7.17
CA SER A 573 21.17 7.80 7.42
C SER A 573 21.95 7.15 6.30
N LYS A 574 22.63 6.02 6.64
CA LYS A 574 23.34 5.15 5.71
C LYS A 574 23.37 3.72 6.25
N VAL A 575 23.07 2.74 5.39
CA VAL A 575 23.26 1.31 5.70
C VAL A 575 24.74 0.96 5.56
N ARG A 576 25.26 0.18 6.50
CA ARG A 576 26.62 -0.40 6.48
C ARG A 576 26.62 -1.83 5.99
#